data_f588e7d5e67e1cb283fe14b169a7523b
#
_entry.id   f588e7d5e67e1cb283fe14b169a7523b
#
_cell.length_a   1.000
_cell.length_b   1.000
_cell.length_c   1.000
_cell.angle_alpha   90.00
_cell.angle_beta   90.00
_cell.angle_gamma   90.00
#
_symmetry.space_group_name_H-M   'P 1'
#
loop_
_entity.id
_entity.type
_entity.pdbx_description
1 polymer ?
#
loop_
_entity_poly.entity_id
_entity_poly.type
_entity_poly.pdbx_seq_one_letter_code
_entity_poly.pdbx_strand_id
1 'polypeptide(L)'
;MGFILFEILSLALLVALFSATGRLVEWAVSRGHSAFQPAFVTRQALGMAVWVAAAFCLAASGLLARWLVFVLAGVMVLAYLVAAVRGRAALEMPSRRDVGLEGLGTAIAASSMGLLLWALFLQTIWPAVGWDANVYHLTVPRLWAEAGGFRPIAFNVYSNWPLNTELLFLVASLLRDYVLAKLIHYWLGVLTLIAVFWIVRRSAGALYGWFAAALVLCNQIVLAEFRVAYVDLAFGFFFFAAFLLLQAALERERRGPRDLIVVGLLSGVMAGI
;
A
#
# COMPACT_ATOMS: atom_id res chain seq x y z
N MET A 1 -18.58 0.55 19.36
CA MET A 1 -18.79 -0.28 18.16
C MET A 1 -18.81 0.54 16.88
N GLY A 2 -19.56 1.65 16.79
CA GLY A 2 -19.60 2.51 15.59
C GLY A 2 -18.26 3.07 15.14
N PHE A 3 -17.40 3.49 16.06
CA PHE A 3 -16.04 3.99 15.74
C PHE A 3 -15.18 2.93 15.06
N ILE A 4 -15.09 1.72 15.60
CA ILE A 4 -14.29 0.62 15.00
C ILE A 4 -14.80 0.28 13.60
N LEU A 5 -16.12 0.20 13.41
CA LEU A 5 -16.72 -0.05 12.10
C LEU A 5 -16.36 1.05 11.10
N PHE A 6 -16.39 2.31 11.53
CA PHE A 6 -15.98 3.44 10.69
C PHE A 6 -14.52 3.35 10.25
N GLU A 7 -13.60 2.94 11.14
CA GLU A 7 -12.19 2.74 10.81
C GLU A 7 -11.98 1.59 9.81
N ILE A 8 -12.68 0.47 9.99
CA ILE A 8 -12.65 -0.65 9.06
C ILE A 8 -13.14 -0.22 7.66
N LEU A 9 -14.27 0.48 7.59
CA LEU A 9 -14.82 0.96 6.32
C LEU A 9 -13.88 1.96 5.64
N SER A 10 -13.27 2.85 6.40
CA SER A 10 -12.31 3.83 5.87
C SER A 10 -11.08 3.15 5.27
N LEU A 11 -10.53 2.15 5.98
CA LEU A 11 -9.42 1.34 5.46
C LEU A 11 -9.84 0.56 4.21
N ALA A 12 -11.01 -0.08 4.24
CA ALA A 12 -11.51 -0.84 3.10
C ALA A 12 -11.70 0.03 1.85
N LEU A 13 -12.24 1.24 1.99
CA LEU A 13 -12.39 2.21 0.91
C LEU A 13 -11.03 2.65 0.35
N LEU A 14 -10.05 2.87 1.21
CA LEU A 14 -8.69 3.24 0.81
C LEU A 14 -8.00 2.10 0.04
N VAL A 15 -8.11 0.87 0.53
CA VAL A 15 -7.60 -0.34 -0.14
C VAL A 15 -8.26 -0.53 -1.51
N ALA A 16 -9.57 -0.30 -1.59
CA ALA A 16 -10.30 -0.34 -2.86
C ALA A 16 -9.83 0.76 -3.83
N LEU A 17 -9.57 1.97 -3.34
CA LEU A 17 -9.05 3.08 -4.13
C LEU A 17 -7.66 2.76 -4.71
N PHE A 18 -6.74 2.25 -3.89
CA PHE A 18 -5.42 1.83 -4.35
C PHE A 18 -5.50 0.66 -5.33
N SER A 19 -6.37 -0.33 -5.06
CA SER A 19 -6.61 -1.44 -5.99
C SER A 19 -7.15 -0.96 -7.35
N ALA A 20 -8.12 -0.07 -7.33
CA ALA A 20 -8.72 0.50 -8.55
C ALA A 20 -7.68 1.28 -9.37
N THR A 21 -6.91 2.16 -8.71
CA THR A 21 -5.85 2.94 -9.33
C THR A 21 -4.76 2.04 -9.91
N GLY A 22 -4.29 1.04 -9.14
CA GLY A 22 -3.29 0.08 -9.60
C GLY A 22 -3.80 -0.74 -10.79
N ARG A 23 -5.07 -1.13 -10.81
CA ARG A 23 -5.67 -1.85 -11.94
C ARG A 23 -5.74 -1.01 -13.21
N LEU A 24 -5.96 0.29 -13.09
CA LEU A 24 -5.88 1.21 -14.23
C LEU A 24 -4.46 1.28 -14.81
N VAL A 25 -3.43 1.31 -13.94
CA VAL A 25 -2.02 1.26 -14.38
C VAL A 25 -1.74 -0.05 -15.10
N GLU A 26 -2.13 -1.19 -14.51
CA GLU A 26 -1.99 -2.51 -15.14
C GLU A 26 -2.61 -2.53 -16.54
N TRP A 27 -3.85 -2.05 -16.66
CA TRP A 27 -4.54 -2.00 -17.95
C TRP A 27 -3.85 -1.08 -18.96
N ALA A 28 -3.41 0.11 -18.54
CA ALA A 28 -2.72 1.06 -19.41
C ALA A 28 -1.39 0.50 -19.95
N VAL A 29 -0.66 -0.24 -19.10
CA VAL A 29 0.64 -0.83 -19.43
C VAL A 29 0.47 -2.09 -20.30
N SER A 30 -0.51 -2.95 -19.98
CA SER A 30 -0.71 -4.22 -20.69
C SER A 30 -1.30 -4.04 -22.10
N ARG A 31 -1.99 -2.94 -22.37
CA ARG A 31 -2.71 -2.69 -23.63
C ARG A 31 -3.46 -3.91 -24.17
N GLY A 32 -4.06 -4.70 -23.27
CA GLY A 32 -4.84 -5.88 -23.63
C GLY A 32 -4.02 -7.16 -23.86
N HIS A 33 -2.72 -7.15 -23.67
CA HIS A 33 -1.92 -8.38 -23.64
C HIS A 33 -2.02 -9.01 -22.24
N SER A 34 -2.37 -10.28 -22.16
CA SER A 34 -2.45 -11.09 -20.91
C SER A 34 -1.12 -11.22 -20.17
N ALA A 35 -0.08 -10.57 -20.70
CA ALA A 35 1.28 -10.68 -20.26
C ALA A 35 1.61 -10.03 -18.92
N PHE A 36 0.81 -9.05 -18.45
CA PHE A 36 1.07 -8.33 -17.22
C PHE A 36 -0.12 -8.50 -16.27
N GLN A 37 -0.07 -9.50 -15.41
CA GLN A 37 -1.00 -9.63 -14.28
C GLN A 37 -0.18 -9.60 -12.99
N PRO A 38 0.05 -8.42 -12.42
CA PRO A 38 0.68 -8.33 -11.12
C PRO A 38 -0.23 -8.92 -10.05
N ALA A 39 0.39 -9.55 -9.06
CA ALA A 39 -0.30 -10.02 -7.88
C ALA A 39 -0.98 -8.85 -7.14
N PHE A 40 -1.92 -9.14 -6.23
CA PHE A 40 -2.61 -8.12 -5.43
C PHE A 40 -1.64 -7.11 -4.77
N VAL A 41 -0.52 -7.60 -4.23
CA VAL A 41 0.53 -6.79 -3.59
C VAL A 41 1.11 -5.74 -4.54
N THR A 42 1.52 -6.15 -5.74
CA THR A 42 2.10 -5.24 -6.74
C THR A 42 1.07 -4.25 -7.29
N ARG A 43 -0.20 -4.65 -7.36
CA ARG A 43 -1.31 -3.77 -7.71
C ARG A 43 -1.50 -2.66 -6.68
N GLN A 44 -1.46 -3.01 -5.38
CA GLN A 44 -1.52 -2.02 -4.30
C GLN A 44 -0.35 -1.03 -4.39
N ALA A 45 0.87 -1.54 -4.62
CA ALA A 45 2.06 -0.69 -4.75
C ALA A 45 1.96 0.28 -5.93
N LEU A 46 1.49 -0.19 -7.11
CA LEU A 46 1.26 0.66 -8.27
C LEU A 46 0.22 1.76 -8.00
N GLY A 47 -0.88 1.39 -7.34
CA GLY A 47 -1.91 2.36 -6.95
C GLY A 47 -1.37 3.42 -6.00
N MET A 48 -0.65 3.01 -4.97
CA MET A 48 -0.01 3.93 -4.01
C MET A 48 1.02 4.84 -4.68
N ALA A 49 1.85 4.31 -5.60
CA ALA A 49 2.83 5.09 -6.34
C ALA A 49 2.18 6.22 -7.16
N VAL A 50 1.03 5.97 -7.78
CA VAL A 50 0.26 7.02 -8.48
C VAL A 50 -0.20 8.09 -7.50
N TRP A 51 -0.66 7.71 -6.30
CA TRP A 51 -1.10 8.65 -5.29
C TRP A 51 0.05 9.46 -4.68
N VAL A 52 1.23 8.86 -4.50
CA VAL A 52 2.47 9.58 -4.13
C VAL A 52 2.80 10.63 -5.18
N ALA A 53 2.84 10.24 -6.47
CA ALA A 53 3.13 11.15 -7.56
C ALA A 53 2.09 12.29 -7.67
N ALA A 54 0.81 11.98 -7.53
CA ALA A 54 -0.26 12.96 -7.56
C ALA A 54 -0.15 13.95 -6.39
N ALA A 55 0.07 13.47 -5.17
CA ALA A 55 0.27 14.31 -3.99
C ALA A 55 1.50 15.21 -4.13
N PHE A 56 2.60 14.66 -4.66
CA PHE A 56 3.80 15.43 -4.96
C PHE A 56 3.51 16.57 -5.97
N CYS A 57 2.86 16.26 -7.08
CA CYS A 57 2.52 17.27 -8.10
C CYS A 57 1.61 18.36 -7.54
N LEU A 58 0.59 17.99 -6.76
CA LEU A 58 -0.31 18.97 -6.13
C LEU A 58 0.43 19.85 -5.11
N ALA A 59 1.29 19.25 -4.29
CA ALA A 59 2.06 19.99 -3.31
C ALA A 59 3.11 20.92 -3.95
N ALA A 60 3.81 20.44 -4.98
CA ALA A 60 4.82 21.21 -5.70
C ALA A 60 4.22 22.40 -6.50
N SER A 61 3.00 22.24 -7.00
CA SER A 61 2.29 23.31 -7.72
C SER A 61 1.54 24.29 -6.80
N GLY A 62 1.52 24.06 -5.48
CA GLY A 62 0.73 24.89 -4.54
C GLY A 62 -0.79 24.70 -4.67
N LEU A 63 -1.22 23.57 -5.28
CA LEU A 63 -2.62 23.25 -5.50
C LEU A 63 -3.12 22.15 -4.52
N LEU A 64 -2.45 22.00 -3.39
CA LEU A 64 -2.78 20.98 -2.40
C LEU A 64 -4.04 21.38 -1.62
N ALA A 65 -5.19 21.04 -2.16
CA ALA A 65 -6.48 21.32 -1.55
C ALA A 65 -7.29 20.04 -1.33
N ARG A 66 -7.97 19.95 -0.20
CA ARG A 66 -8.78 18.79 0.16
C ARG A 66 -9.77 18.39 -0.93
N TRP A 67 -10.49 19.35 -1.50
CA TRP A 67 -11.48 19.09 -2.54
C TRP A 67 -10.86 18.52 -3.82
N LEU A 68 -9.62 18.91 -4.18
CA LEU A 68 -8.91 18.35 -5.35
C LEU A 68 -8.56 16.88 -5.14
N VAL A 69 -8.16 16.49 -3.92
CA VAL A 69 -7.91 15.08 -3.59
C VAL A 69 -9.19 14.26 -3.71
N PHE A 70 -10.34 14.77 -3.26
CA PHE A 70 -11.64 14.10 -3.46
C PHE A 70 -12.05 14.02 -4.92
N VAL A 71 -11.85 15.07 -5.71
CA VAL A 71 -12.12 15.05 -7.15
C VAL A 71 -11.24 14.00 -7.83
N LEU A 72 -9.95 13.98 -7.53
CA LEU A 72 -9.02 12.99 -8.07
C LEU A 72 -9.44 11.56 -7.70
N ALA A 73 -9.81 11.32 -6.44
CA ALA A 73 -10.32 10.02 -6.00
C ALA A 73 -11.58 9.63 -6.78
N GLY A 74 -12.53 10.54 -6.94
CA GLY A 74 -13.75 10.33 -7.72
C GLY A 74 -13.45 10.02 -9.19
N VAL A 75 -12.52 10.73 -9.81
CA VAL A 75 -12.08 10.48 -11.20
C VAL A 75 -11.44 9.10 -11.34
N MET A 76 -10.57 8.70 -10.39
CA MET A 76 -9.93 7.37 -10.41
C MET A 76 -10.96 6.25 -10.27
N VAL A 77 -11.93 6.39 -9.34
CA VAL A 77 -13.01 5.42 -9.16
C VAL A 77 -13.89 5.36 -10.41
N LEU A 78 -14.29 6.50 -10.97
CA LEU A 78 -15.11 6.55 -12.19
C LEU A 78 -14.37 5.90 -13.38
N ALA A 79 -13.10 6.25 -13.59
CA ALA A 79 -12.28 5.65 -14.64
C ALA A 79 -12.18 4.13 -14.49
N TYR A 80 -11.99 3.64 -13.24
CA TYR A 80 -11.99 2.21 -12.94
C TYR A 80 -13.35 1.57 -13.27
N LEU A 81 -14.48 2.17 -12.84
CA LEU A 81 -15.82 1.63 -13.10
C LEU A 81 -16.10 1.56 -14.61
N VAL A 82 -15.75 2.60 -15.35
CA VAL A 82 -15.88 2.60 -16.83
C VAL A 82 -15.02 1.51 -17.46
N ALA A 83 -13.81 1.32 -17.00
CA ALA A 83 -12.93 0.26 -17.49
C ALA A 83 -13.46 -1.14 -17.13
N ALA A 84 -14.02 -1.32 -15.93
CA ALA A 84 -14.59 -2.57 -15.45
C ALA A 84 -15.86 -2.95 -16.27
N VAL A 85 -16.77 -2.01 -16.49
CA VAL A 85 -17.97 -2.23 -17.33
C VAL A 85 -17.58 -2.64 -18.76
N ARG A 86 -16.47 -2.11 -19.27
CA ARG A 86 -15.94 -2.51 -20.58
C ARG A 86 -15.14 -3.82 -20.57
N GLY A 87 -15.16 -4.57 -19.47
CA GLY A 87 -14.40 -5.81 -19.28
C GLY A 87 -12.87 -5.66 -19.26
N ARG A 88 -12.37 -4.43 -19.07
CA ARG A 88 -10.94 -4.12 -19.17
C ARG A 88 -10.21 -4.12 -17.83
N ALA A 89 -10.94 -4.04 -16.72
CA ALA A 89 -10.36 -3.84 -15.39
C ALA A 89 -11.08 -4.61 -14.26
N ALA A 90 -11.68 -5.77 -14.55
CA ALA A 90 -12.33 -6.59 -13.54
C ALA A 90 -11.34 -6.98 -12.41
N LEU A 91 -11.78 -6.86 -11.17
CA LEU A 91 -11.03 -7.36 -10.01
C LEU A 91 -11.33 -8.85 -9.85
N GLU A 92 -10.28 -9.67 -9.85
CA GLU A 92 -10.38 -11.08 -9.52
C GLU A 92 -10.37 -11.24 -8.01
N MET A 93 -11.37 -11.93 -7.48
CA MET A 93 -11.40 -12.29 -6.06
C MET A 93 -10.49 -13.50 -5.81
N PRO A 94 -9.67 -13.47 -4.75
CA PRO A 94 -8.80 -14.58 -4.43
C PRO A 94 -9.63 -15.83 -4.07
N SER A 95 -9.24 -16.98 -4.58
CA SER A 95 -9.83 -18.27 -4.22
C SER A 95 -9.29 -18.76 -2.86
N ARG A 96 -9.93 -19.77 -2.26
CA ARG A 96 -9.41 -20.44 -1.05
C ARG A 96 -7.99 -20.98 -1.23
N ARG A 97 -7.67 -21.49 -2.42
CA ARG A 97 -6.31 -21.95 -2.76
C ARG A 97 -5.33 -20.79 -2.76
N ASP A 98 -5.74 -19.65 -3.29
CA ASP A 98 -4.88 -18.45 -3.32
C ASP A 98 -4.58 -17.94 -1.91
N VAL A 99 -5.54 -18.04 -0.98
CA VAL A 99 -5.33 -17.64 0.42
C VAL A 99 -4.56 -18.70 1.23
N GLY A 100 -4.33 -19.90 0.68
CA GLY A 100 -3.57 -20.96 1.36
C GLY A 100 -4.27 -21.53 2.58
N LEU A 101 -5.59 -21.67 2.52
CA LEU A 101 -6.42 -22.25 3.60
C LEU A 101 -6.66 -23.76 3.41
N GLU A 102 -5.70 -24.46 2.83
CA GLU A 102 -5.79 -25.90 2.61
C GLU A 102 -5.24 -26.64 3.83
N GLY A 103 -6.10 -27.40 4.48
CA GLY A 103 -5.77 -28.22 5.65
C GLY A 103 -5.84 -27.46 6.99
N LEU A 104 -5.94 -28.25 8.07
CA LEU A 104 -6.15 -27.73 9.43
C LEU A 104 -4.98 -26.83 9.91
N GLY A 105 -3.74 -27.22 9.63
CA GLY A 105 -2.55 -26.47 10.06
C GLY A 105 -2.51 -25.07 9.45
N THR A 106 -2.81 -24.93 8.16
CA THR A 106 -2.88 -23.64 7.46
C THR A 106 -4.05 -22.80 7.96
N ALA A 107 -5.20 -23.40 8.25
CA ALA A 107 -6.35 -22.70 8.80
C ALA A 107 -6.04 -22.16 10.22
N ILE A 108 -5.38 -22.92 11.07
CA ILE A 108 -4.95 -22.48 12.41
C ILE A 108 -3.96 -21.32 12.28
N ALA A 109 -2.93 -21.45 11.43
CA ALA A 109 -1.93 -20.41 11.24
C ALA A 109 -2.55 -19.10 10.71
N ALA A 110 -3.44 -19.18 9.73
CA ALA A 110 -4.15 -18.02 9.19
C ALA A 110 -5.05 -17.36 10.23
N SER A 111 -5.77 -18.16 11.05
CA SER A 111 -6.65 -17.63 12.10
C SER A 111 -5.85 -16.94 13.20
N SER A 112 -4.73 -17.53 13.64
CA SER A 112 -3.84 -16.93 14.63
C SER A 112 -3.25 -15.61 14.13
N MET A 113 -2.81 -15.59 12.87
CA MET A 113 -2.34 -14.36 12.22
C MET A 113 -3.43 -13.29 12.16
N GLY A 114 -4.65 -13.68 11.78
CA GLY A 114 -5.81 -12.77 11.75
C GLY A 114 -6.12 -12.16 13.11
N LEU A 115 -6.06 -12.96 14.20
CA LEU A 115 -6.25 -12.46 15.57
C LEU A 115 -5.15 -11.46 15.98
N LEU A 116 -3.89 -11.75 15.66
CA LEU A 116 -2.78 -10.83 15.95
C LEU A 116 -2.92 -9.53 15.17
N LEU A 117 -3.22 -9.60 13.88
CA LEU A 117 -3.44 -8.42 13.05
C LEU A 117 -4.65 -7.61 13.54
N TRP A 118 -5.71 -8.28 13.98
CA TRP A 118 -6.84 -7.60 14.61
C TRP A 118 -6.46 -6.85 15.88
N ALA A 119 -5.66 -7.48 16.77
CA ALA A 119 -5.17 -6.82 17.97
C ALA A 119 -4.26 -5.60 17.65
N LEU A 120 -3.43 -5.71 16.61
CA LEU A 120 -2.61 -4.60 16.13
C LEU A 120 -3.46 -3.49 15.50
N PHE A 121 -4.49 -3.84 14.72
CA PHE A 121 -5.45 -2.87 14.18
C PHE A 121 -6.09 -2.04 15.30
N LEU A 122 -6.57 -2.71 16.37
CA LEU A 122 -7.16 -2.00 17.51
C LEU A 122 -6.16 -1.04 18.17
N GLN A 123 -4.88 -1.38 18.22
CA GLN A 123 -3.83 -0.50 18.75
C GLN A 123 -3.50 0.64 17.78
N THR A 124 -3.58 0.40 16.47
CA THR A 124 -3.32 1.41 15.44
C THR A 124 -4.34 2.55 15.47
N ILE A 125 -5.60 2.28 15.75
CA ILE A 125 -6.65 3.31 15.78
C ILE A 125 -6.60 4.21 17.03
N TRP A 126 -5.75 3.93 18.01
CA TRP A 126 -5.51 4.80 19.16
C TRP A 126 -4.66 6.03 18.78
N PRO A 127 -4.63 7.10 19.60
CA PRO A 127 -3.81 8.28 19.33
C PRO A 127 -2.34 7.92 19.04
N ALA A 128 -1.70 8.71 18.18
CA ALA A 128 -0.29 8.54 17.87
C ALA A 128 0.59 8.92 19.08
N VAL A 129 1.44 7.99 19.53
CA VAL A 129 2.33 8.17 20.67
C VAL A 129 3.82 8.08 20.29
N GLY A 130 4.13 7.70 19.05
CA GLY A 130 5.51 7.61 18.55
C GLY A 130 6.13 9.00 18.41
N TRP A 131 7.41 9.14 18.85
CA TRP A 131 8.11 10.41 18.77
C TRP A 131 8.26 10.87 17.31
N ASP A 132 8.82 10.05 16.44
CA ASP A 132 9.02 10.36 15.02
C ASP A 132 7.69 10.60 14.31
N ALA A 133 6.65 9.80 14.62
CA ALA A 133 5.32 9.99 14.09
C ALA A 133 4.81 11.42 14.35
N ASN A 134 4.97 11.94 15.56
CA ASN A 134 4.47 13.25 15.95
C ASN A 134 5.42 14.38 15.56
N VAL A 135 6.73 14.13 15.46
CA VAL A 135 7.71 15.18 15.13
C VAL A 135 7.73 15.48 13.64
N TYR A 136 7.67 14.47 12.77
CA TYR A 136 7.77 14.73 11.32
C TYR A 136 6.86 13.89 10.43
N HIS A 137 6.67 12.59 10.65
CA HIS A 137 5.89 11.75 9.74
C HIS A 137 4.42 12.18 9.57
N LEU A 138 3.79 12.67 10.63
CA LEU A 138 2.42 13.21 10.58
C LEU A 138 2.40 14.73 10.56
N THR A 139 3.37 15.37 11.24
CA THR A 139 3.39 16.84 11.39
C THR A 139 3.76 17.53 10.09
N VAL A 140 4.80 17.07 9.37
CA VAL A 140 5.22 17.71 8.12
C VAL A 140 4.14 17.65 7.04
N PRO A 141 3.51 16.47 6.75
CA PRO A 141 2.37 16.40 5.84
C PRO A 141 1.20 17.32 6.22
N ARG A 142 0.90 17.41 7.52
CA ARG A 142 -0.13 18.31 8.02
C ARG A 142 0.17 19.77 7.73
N LEU A 143 1.41 20.22 8.00
CA LEU A 143 1.84 21.58 7.72
C LEU A 143 1.81 21.92 6.23
N TRP A 144 2.16 20.95 5.36
CA TRP A 144 1.99 21.13 3.91
C TRP A 144 0.52 21.21 3.49
N ALA A 145 -0.36 20.39 4.11
CA ALA A 145 -1.80 20.46 3.86
C ALA A 145 -2.37 21.84 4.26
N GLU A 146 -2.00 22.33 5.43
CA GLU A 146 -2.40 23.67 5.92
C GLU A 146 -1.88 24.80 5.06
N ALA A 147 -0.67 24.67 4.50
CA ALA A 147 -0.05 25.66 3.60
C ALA A 147 -0.51 25.57 2.14
N GLY A 148 -1.28 24.53 1.76
CA GLY A 148 -1.71 24.30 0.39
C GLY A 148 -0.60 23.84 -0.57
N GLY A 149 0.55 23.38 -0.06
CA GLY A 149 1.70 22.91 -0.84
C GLY A 149 2.98 22.81 -0.03
N PHE A 150 4.06 22.44 -0.70
CA PHE A 150 5.37 22.39 -0.06
C PHE A 150 5.80 23.76 0.44
N ARG A 151 6.23 23.82 1.70
CA ARG A 151 6.78 25.02 2.34
C ARG A 151 8.02 24.63 3.16
N PRO A 152 9.04 25.49 3.19
CA PRO A 152 10.15 25.33 4.13
C PRO A 152 9.62 25.39 5.58
N ILE A 153 10.05 24.42 6.40
CA ILE A 153 9.67 24.34 7.81
C ILE A 153 10.93 24.55 8.64
N ALA A 154 11.26 25.83 8.93
CA ALA A 154 12.53 26.23 9.50
C ALA A 154 12.84 25.60 10.87
N PHE A 155 11.81 25.24 11.65
CA PHE A 155 11.98 24.61 12.98
C PHE A 155 12.05 23.09 12.94
N ASN A 156 11.92 22.46 11.76
CA ASN A 156 11.90 21.02 11.61
C ASN A 156 12.86 20.55 10.51
N VAL A 157 14.07 20.13 10.91
CA VAL A 157 15.12 19.70 9.98
C VAL A 157 14.70 18.48 9.13
N TYR A 158 13.85 17.61 9.69
CA TYR A 158 13.35 16.40 9.00
C TYR A 158 12.49 16.71 7.78
N SER A 159 11.92 17.93 7.69
CA SER A 159 11.14 18.34 6.51
C SER A 159 11.97 18.45 5.22
N ASN A 160 13.30 18.37 5.32
CA ASN A 160 14.22 18.37 4.18
C ASN A 160 14.62 16.96 3.72
N TRP A 161 14.12 15.93 4.39
CA TRP A 161 14.37 14.55 3.99
C TRP A 161 13.43 14.12 2.84
N PRO A 162 13.78 13.05 2.10
CA PRO A 162 12.85 12.44 1.16
C PRO A 162 11.65 11.84 1.92
N LEU A 163 10.50 12.50 1.82
CA LEU A 163 9.28 12.16 2.56
C LEU A 163 8.23 11.53 1.62
N ASN A 164 8.63 10.55 0.79
CA ASN A 164 7.74 9.97 -0.22
C ASN A 164 6.58 9.17 0.38
N THR A 165 6.82 8.40 1.42
CA THR A 165 5.76 7.66 2.14
C THR A 165 4.80 8.63 2.83
N GLU A 166 5.30 9.72 3.35
CA GLU A 166 4.52 10.76 4.03
C GLU A 166 3.56 11.48 3.07
N LEU A 167 3.80 11.43 1.76
CA LEU A 167 2.81 11.87 0.76
C LEU A 167 1.55 11.00 0.77
N LEU A 168 1.65 9.70 1.12
CA LEU A 168 0.45 8.88 1.37
C LEU A 168 -0.26 9.31 2.66
N PHE A 169 0.49 9.67 3.70
CA PHE A 169 -0.09 10.20 4.94
C PHE A 169 -0.74 11.56 4.72
N LEU A 170 -0.17 12.38 3.84
CA LEU A 170 -0.77 13.63 3.38
C LEU A 170 -2.12 13.40 2.69
N VAL A 171 -2.18 12.44 1.75
CA VAL A 171 -3.45 12.06 1.09
C VAL A 171 -4.48 11.59 2.12
N ALA A 172 -4.09 10.73 3.07
CA ALA A 172 -4.97 10.25 4.11
C ALA A 172 -5.49 11.39 5.00
N SER A 173 -4.62 12.31 5.40
CA SER A 173 -4.97 13.47 6.22
C SER A 173 -5.93 14.42 5.49
N LEU A 174 -5.77 14.60 4.18
CA LEU A 174 -6.67 15.39 3.34
C LEU A 174 -8.01 14.68 3.10
N LEU A 175 -8.01 13.36 2.94
CA LEU A 175 -9.25 12.58 2.80
C LEU A 175 -10.04 12.55 4.12
N ARG A 176 -9.35 12.40 5.25
CA ARG A 176 -9.99 12.27 6.55
C ARG A 176 -9.18 12.86 7.70
N ASP A 177 -8.16 12.13 8.19
CA ASP A 177 -7.37 12.49 9.37
C ASP A 177 -6.07 11.67 9.52
N TYR A 178 -5.34 11.90 10.62
CA TYR A 178 -4.10 11.18 10.93
C TYR A 178 -4.31 9.71 11.32
N VAL A 179 -5.52 9.30 11.76
CA VAL A 179 -5.81 7.89 12.05
C VAL A 179 -5.78 7.10 10.76
N LEU A 180 -6.35 7.67 9.68
CA LEU A 180 -6.28 7.05 8.36
C LEU A 180 -4.83 6.95 7.85
N ALA A 181 -3.96 7.91 8.15
CA ALA A 181 -2.53 7.83 7.83
C ALA A 181 -1.86 6.66 8.56
N LYS A 182 -2.15 6.46 9.86
CA LYS A 182 -1.67 5.29 10.61
C LYS A 182 -2.19 3.97 10.03
N LEU A 183 -3.45 3.95 9.59
CA LEU A 183 -4.04 2.79 8.95
C LEU A 183 -3.40 2.46 7.60
N ILE A 184 -2.88 3.46 6.87
CA ILE A 184 -2.04 3.21 5.68
C ILE A 184 -0.77 2.46 6.10
N HIS A 185 -0.05 2.92 7.12
CA HIS A 185 1.17 2.26 7.58
C HIS A 185 0.90 0.83 8.07
N TYR A 186 -0.17 0.63 8.85
CA TYR A 186 -0.65 -0.69 9.22
C TYR A 186 -0.91 -1.57 7.98
N TRP A 187 -1.58 -1.04 6.96
CA TRP A 187 -1.87 -1.77 5.73
C TRP A 187 -0.61 -2.14 4.95
N LEU A 188 0.38 -1.27 4.91
CA LEU A 188 1.69 -1.56 4.31
C LEU A 188 2.38 -2.74 5.02
N GLY A 189 2.28 -2.81 6.34
CA GLY A 189 2.73 -3.97 7.12
C GLY A 189 1.97 -5.26 6.74
N VAL A 190 0.65 -5.21 6.64
CA VAL A 190 -0.17 -6.36 6.20
C VAL A 190 0.25 -6.82 4.79
N LEU A 191 0.44 -5.89 3.86
CA LEU A 191 0.89 -6.19 2.50
C LEU A 191 2.30 -6.80 2.47
N THR A 192 3.20 -6.36 3.36
CA THR A 192 4.52 -6.96 3.55
C THR A 192 4.41 -8.43 3.97
N LEU A 193 3.55 -8.72 4.95
CA LEU A 193 3.32 -10.11 5.38
C LEU A 193 2.70 -10.96 4.27
N ILE A 194 1.78 -10.41 3.48
CA ILE A 194 1.22 -11.07 2.30
C ILE A 194 2.31 -11.34 1.27
N ALA A 195 3.21 -10.38 1.02
CA ALA A 195 4.33 -10.56 0.10
C ALA A 195 5.26 -11.70 0.54
N VAL A 196 5.67 -11.70 1.81
CA VAL A 196 6.50 -12.76 2.41
C VAL A 196 5.81 -14.12 2.31
N PHE A 197 4.52 -14.19 2.67
CA PHE A 197 3.72 -15.41 2.51
C PHE A 197 3.78 -15.95 1.07
N TRP A 198 3.53 -15.10 0.08
CA TRP A 198 3.52 -15.51 -1.32
C TRP A 198 4.89 -15.98 -1.83
N ILE A 199 5.96 -15.29 -1.44
CA ILE A 199 7.34 -15.66 -1.83
C ILE A 199 7.67 -17.08 -1.32
N VAL A 200 7.43 -17.35 -0.04
CA VAL A 200 7.76 -18.64 0.57
C VAL A 200 6.79 -19.75 0.12
N ARG A 201 5.49 -19.44 0.01
CA ARG A 201 4.49 -20.39 -0.46
C ARG A 201 4.85 -21.00 -1.80
N ARG A 202 5.39 -20.24 -2.73
CA ARG A 202 5.75 -20.71 -4.08
C ARG A 202 6.77 -21.85 -4.08
N SER A 203 7.71 -21.83 -3.14
CA SER A 203 8.78 -22.83 -3.04
C SER A 203 8.53 -23.92 -2.01
N ALA A 204 7.83 -23.61 -0.90
CA ALA A 204 7.71 -24.48 0.25
C ALA A 204 6.26 -24.83 0.62
N GLY A 205 5.26 -24.20 0.01
CA GLY A 205 3.84 -24.43 0.30
C GLY A 205 3.24 -23.47 1.34
N ALA A 206 1.90 -23.53 1.49
CA ALA A 206 1.13 -22.55 2.22
C ALA A 206 1.46 -22.49 3.72
N LEU A 207 1.66 -23.64 4.36
CA LEU A 207 2.00 -23.69 5.79
C LEU A 207 3.30 -22.94 6.09
N TYR A 208 4.34 -23.16 5.28
CA TYR A 208 5.61 -22.47 5.43
C TYR A 208 5.51 -20.97 5.09
N GLY A 209 4.64 -20.60 4.14
CA GLY A 209 4.31 -19.21 3.88
C GLY A 209 3.74 -18.50 5.11
N TRP A 210 2.76 -19.12 5.79
CA TRP A 210 2.19 -18.59 7.04
C TRP A 210 3.23 -18.53 8.17
N PHE A 211 4.08 -19.56 8.27
CA PHE A 211 5.15 -19.58 9.26
C PHE A 211 6.17 -18.46 9.04
N ALA A 212 6.58 -18.23 7.80
CA ALA A 212 7.49 -17.13 7.46
C ALA A 212 6.89 -15.75 7.78
N ALA A 213 5.62 -15.52 7.43
CA ALA A 213 4.91 -14.29 7.79
C ALA A 213 4.82 -14.11 9.32
N ALA A 214 4.57 -15.21 10.07
CA ALA A 214 4.54 -15.19 11.53
C ALA A 214 5.92 -14.84 12.12
N LEU A 215 7.01 -15.39 11.58
CA LEU A 215 8.38 -15.06 12.03
C LEU A 215 8.70 -13.56 11.84
N VAL A 216 8.29 -12.98 10.72
CA VAL A 216 8.44 -11.52 10.50
C VAL A 216 7.64 -10.75 11.53
N LEU A 217 6.37 -11.13 11.76
CA LEU A 217 5.50 -10.44 12.71
C LEU A 217 5.95 -10.61 14.17
N CYS A 218 6.61 -11.74 14.53
CA CYS A 218 7.15 -11.97 15.87
C CYS A 218 8.35 -11.09 16.22
N ASN A 219 8.93 -10.36 15.25
CA ASN A 219 9.97 -9.39 15.55
C ASN A 219 9.35 -8.20 16.30
N GLN A 220 9.93 -7.86 17.47
CA GLN A 220 9.41 -6.81 18.34
C GLN A 220 9.40 -5.43 17.69
N ILE A 221 10.37 -5.14 16.81
CA ILE A 221 10.42 -3.88 16.07
C ILE A 221 9.27 -3.83 15.08
N VAL A 222 9.06 -4.89 14.31
CA VAL A 222 7.94 -4.98 13.35
C VAL A 222 6.60 -4.83 14.06
N LEU A 223 6.41 -5.50 15.21
CA LEU A 223 5.20 -5.34 16.02
C LEU A 223 4.99 -3.90 16.50
N ALA A 224 6.05 -3.20 16.86
CA ALA A 224 5.97 -1.80 17.26
C ALA A 224 5.59 -0.90 16.08
N GLU A 225 6.18 -1.14 14.91
CA GLU A 225 5.93 -0.39 13.67
C GLU A 225 4.46 -0.43 13.22
N PHE A 226 3.75 -1.55 13.40
CA PHE A 226 2.34 -1.64 13.05
C PHE A 226 1.45 -0.62 13.76
N ARG A 227 1.86 -0.09 14.92
CA ARG A 227 1.04 0.78 15.77
C ARG A 227 1.30 2.27 15.56
N VAL A 228 2.34 2.61 14.82
CA VAL A 228 2.80 3.99 14.62
C VAL A 228 2.73 4.38 13.13
N ALA A 229 2.82 5.65 12.84
CA ALA A 229 2.97 6.14 11.46
C ALA A 229 4.46 6.46 11.22
N TYR A 230 5.23 5.42 10.92
CA TYR A 230 6.62 5.50 10.51
C TYR A 230 6.73 5.13 9.02
N VAL A 231 7.90 4.80 8.53
CA VAL A 231 8.13 4.50 7.11
C VAL A 231 8.76 3.12 6.86
N ASP A 232 9.19 2.43 7.91
CA ASP A 232 9.94 1.18 7.81
C ASP A 232 9.12 0.06 7.15
N LEU A 233 7.84 -0.06 7.50
CA LEU A 233 6.95 -1.03 6.85
C LEU A 233 6.66 -0.65 5.40
N ALA A 234 6.66 0.64 5.06
CA ALA A 234 6.51 1.10 3.69
C ALA A 234 7.72 0.70 2.85
N PHE A 235 8.93 0.97 3.36
CA PHE A 235 10.17 0.56 2.70
C PHE A 235 10.18 -0.96 2.44
N GLY A 236 9.88 -1.76 3.47
CA GLY A 236 9.78 -3.22 3.32
C GLY A 236 8.75 -3.63 2.27
N PHE A 237 7.56 -3.05 2.31
CA PHE A 237 6.50 -3.35 1.36
C PHE A 237 6.88 -3.04 -0.08
N PHE A 238 7.36 -1.83 -0.36
CA PHE A 238 7.70 -1.43 -1.72
C PHE A 238 8.89 -2.22 -2.27
N PHE A 239 9.86 -2.58 -1.42
CA PHE A 239 10.96 -3.48 -1.78
C PHE A 239 10.44 -4.86 -2.21
N PHE A 240 9.59 -5.50 -1.40
CA PHE A 240 9.01 -6.80 -1.75
C PHE A 240 8.07 -6.72 -2.96
N ALA A 241 7.31 -5.65 -3.12
CA ALA A 241 6.45 -5.45 -4.28
C ALA A 241 7.27 -5.32 -5.58
N ALA A 242 8.37 -4.58 -5.54
CA ALA A 242 9.31 -4.47 -6.67
C ALA A 242 9.96 -5.82 -7.00
N PHE A 243 10.38 -6.56 -5.98
CA PHE A 243 10.94 -7.91 -6.14
C PHE A 243 9.93 -8.88 -6.76
N LEU A 244 8.68 -8.93 -6.26
CA LEU A 244 7.63 -9.78 -6.82
C LEU A 244 7.31 -9.44 -8.28
N LEU A 245 7.29 -8.16 -8.62
CA LEU A 245 7.07 -7.71 -9.99
C LEU A 245 8.19 -8.15 -10.91
N LEU A 246 9.45 -7.98 -10.48
CA LEU A 246 10.62 -8.41 -11.22
C LEU A 246 10.64 -9.95 -11.38
N GLN A 247 10.39 -10.69 -10.30
CA GLN A 247 10.32 -12.15 -10.33
C GLN A 247 9.26 -12.64 -11.33
N ALA A 248 8.04 -12.09 -11.25
CA ALA A 248 6.96 -12.44 -12.17
C ALA A 248 7.34 -12.18 -13.64
N ALA A 249 8.09 -11.12 -13.91
CA ALA A 249 8.61 -10.86 -15.24
C ALA A 249 9.71 -11.85 -15.66
N LEU A 250 10.58 -12.23 -14.73
CA LEU A 250 11.69 -13.17 -15.02
C LEU A 250 11.23 -14.62 -15.20
N GLU A 251 10.12 -15.03 -14.68
CA GLU A 251 9.55 -16.37 -14.82
C GLU A 251 8.85 -16.61 -16.17
N ARG A 252 8.65 -15.57 -16.99
CA ARG A 252 7.98 -15.71 -18.29
C ARG A 252 8.86 -16.30 -19.36
N GLU A 253 8.34 -17.26 -20.13
CA GLU A 253 9.07 -17.91 -21.23
C GLU A 253 9.30 -16.96 -22.42
N ARG A 254 8.36 -16.07 -22.72
CA ARG A 254 8.47 -15.10 -23.82
C ARG A 254 8.51 -13.68 -23.25
N ARG A 255 9.66 -13.04 -23.37
CA ARG A 255 9.93 -11.66 -22.92
C ARG A 255 10.31 -10.80 -24.10
N GLY A 256 9.58 -9.72 -24.32
CA GLY A 256 10.02 -8.66 -25.23
C GLY A 256 10.90 -7.65 -24.50
N PRO A 257 11.80 -6.93 -25.21
CA PRO A 257 12.58 -5.83 -24.60
C PRO A 257 11.69 -4.79 -23.92
N ARG A 258 10.51 -4.54 -24.48
CA ARG A 258 9.51 -3.62 -23.93
C ARG A 258 9.02 -4.07 -22.54
N ASP A 259 8.74 -5.36 -22.35
CA ASP A 259 8.25 -5.88 -21.08
C ASP A 259 9.29 -5.68 -19.97
N LEU A 260 10.56 -5.91 -20.28
CA LEU A 260 11.68 -5.71 -19.35
C LEU A 260 11.86 -4.24 -18.99
N ILE A 261 11.75 -3.32 -19.95
CA ILE A 261 11.82 -1.87 -19.71
C ILE A 261 10.68 -1.43 -18.81
N VAL A 262 9.44 -1.84 -19.12
CA VAL A 262 8.26 -1.46 -18.33
C VAL A 262 8.38 -1.99 -16.89
N VAL A 263 8.72 -3.25 -16.72
CA VAL A 263 8.90 -3.85 -15.38
C VAL A 263 10.03 -3.17 -14.62
N GLY A 264 11.16 -2.88 -15.28
CA GLY A 264 12.28 -2.17 -14.69
C GLY A 264 11.89 -0.77 -14.20
N LEU A 265 11.18 -0.02 -15.02
CA LEU A 265 10.67 1.31 -14.66
C LEU A 265 9.69 1.25 -13.47
N LEU A 266 8.72 0.34 -13.50
CA LEU A 266 7.74 0.19 -12.42
C LEU A 266 8.39 -0.27 -11.12
N SER A 267 9.35 -1.23 -11.19
CA SER A 267 10.13 -1.65 -10.02
C SER A 267 10.99 -0.52 -9.47
N GLY A 268 11.59 0.28 -10.35
CA GLY A 268 12.37 1.48 -9.96
C GLY A 268 11.52 2.52 -9.26
N VAL A 269 10.32 2.80 -9.76
CA VAL A 269 9.36 3.72 -9.09
C VAL A 269 8.99 3.19 -7.70
N MET A 270 8.70 1.89 -7.57
CA MET A 270 8.39 1.30 -6.26
C MET A 270 9.57 1.38 -5.30
N ALA A 271 10.79 1.12 -5.76
CA ALA A 271 11.99 1.19 -4.92
C ALA A 271 12.37 2.63 -4.53
N GLY A 272 11.85 3.63 -5.23
CA GLY A 272 12.08 5.05 -4.96
C GLY A 272 11.08 5.69 -3.99
N ILE A 273 10.08 4.95 -3.55
CA ILE A 273 9.08 5.40 -2.56
C ILE A 273 9.52 5.06 -1.15
#